data_31b58a82e42c08b4dd967b5db07573ae
#
_entry.id   31b58a82e42c08b4dd967b5db07573ae
#
_cell.length_a   1.000
_cell.length_b   1.000
_cell.length_c   1.000
_cell.angle_alpha   90.00
_cell.angle_beta   90.00
_cell.angle_gamma   90.00
#
_symmetry.space_group_name_H-M   'P 1'
#
loop_
_entity.id
_entity.type
_entity.pdbx_description
1 polymer ?
#
loop_
_entity_poly.entity_id
_entity_poly.type
_entity_poly.pdbx_seq_one_letter_code
_entity_poly.pdbx_strand_id
1 'polypeptide(L)'
;MVNMAKYGYRKIAEDGNSKKASLFSLLFFRWMNSVLRTGNERSLEEKDFLPLAKESTSHYLTKRLKKKWNDEKARCNKYNSKKPKLWKSLLKSIPLYDLMSIISTSVLYSLTRLLQPLLLGCLTKALMSEERQNNYLSYGYALGMGANALLGCIALHQYGWRCERLSIRISSALKGLVYLKVSKDKARCMSNHSP
;
A
#
# COMPACT_ATOMS: atom_id res chain seq x y z
N MET A 1 25.63 21.39 11.84
CA MET A 1 25.15 20.18 11.12
C MET A 1 23.63 19.92 11.23
N VAL A 2 22.89 20.59 12.11
CA VAL A 2 21.45 20.39 12.35
C VAL A 2 20.54 20.95 11.22
N ASN A 3 21.04 21.85 10.38
CA ASN A 3 20.18 22.54 9.40
C ASN A 3 19.93 21.78 8.07
N MET A 4 20.77 20.83 7.70
CA MET A 4 20.59 20.10 6.42
C MET A 4 19.49 19.04 6.50
N ALA A 5 19.32 18.37 7.65
CA ALA A 5 18.23 17.42 7.85
C ALA A 5 16.86 18.10 7.80
N LYS A 6 16.74 19.30 8.38
CA LYS A 6 15.51 20.11 8.38
C LYS A 6 15.11 20.59 6.98
N TYR A 7 16.08 20.84 6.10
CA TYR A 7 15.84 21.21 4.69
C TYR A 7 15.36 20.03 3.84
N GLY A 8 15.93 18.85 4.04
CA GLY A 8 15.49 17.62 3.37
C GLY A 8 14.05 17.23 3.74
N TYR A 9 13.69 17.38 5.01
CA TYR A 9 12.34 17.13 5.53
C TYR A 9 11.28 18.08 4.95
N ARG A 10 11.58 19.38 4.90
CA ARG A 10 10.68 20.38 4.33
C ARG A 10 10.41 20.13 2.85
N LYS A 11 11.42 19.73 2.10
CA LYS A 11 11.30 19.44 0.66
C LYS A 11 10.47 18.19 0.36
N ILE A 12 10.55 17.14 1.20
CA ILE A 12 9.72 15.92 1.07
C ILE A 12 8.30 16.18 1.58
N ALA A 13 8.13 17.06 2.59
CA ALA A 13 6.85 17.46 3.15
C ALA A 13 6.08 18.44 2.25
N GLU A 14 6.77 19.38 1.60
CA GLU A 14 6.18 20.31 0.61
C GLU A 14 5.87 19.59 -0.70
N ASP A 15 6.73 18.64 -1.09
CA ASP A 15 6.45 17.77 -2.24
C ASP A 15 5.45 16.67 -1.92
N GLY A 16 4.65 16.64 -0.92
CA GLY A 16 3.58 15.66 -0.57
C GLY A 16 3.20 14.68 -1.69
N ASN A 17 4.01 14.64 -2.68
CA ASN A 17 3.93 13.97 -3.96
C ASN A 17 5.05 12.93 -4.03
N SER A 18 4.74 11.71 -3.61
CA SER A 18 5.51 10.53 -4.03
C SER A 18 5.68 10.43 -5.57
N LYS A 19 5.07 11.33 -6.32
CA LYS A 19 5.15 11.47 -7.79
C LYS A 19 6.51 11.94 -8.30
N LYS A 20 7.37 12.53 -7.45
CA LYS A 20 8.72 12.98 -7.84
C LYS A 20 9.87 12.14 -7.27
N ALA A 21 9.58 11.13 -6.46
CA ALA A 21 10.59 10.19 -6.02
C ALA A 21 11.03 9.34 -7.21
N SER A 22 12.35 9.24 -7.44
CA SER A 22 12.90 8.32 -8.44
C SER A 22 12.36 6.90 -8.22
N LEU A 23 12.10 6.15 -9.30
CA LEU A 23 11.62 4.76 -9.23
C LEU A 23 12.48 3.90 -8.29
N PHE A 24 13.81 4.09 -8.31
CA PHE A 24 14.73 3.44 -7.37
C PHE A 24 14.45 3.80 -5.92
N SER A 25 14.16 5.07 -5.63
CA SER A 25 13.83 5.52 -4.27
C SER A 25 12.53 4.89 -3.75
N LEU A 26 11.54 4.67 -4.63
CA LEU A 26 10.29 4.00 -4.29
C LEU A 26 10.49 2.49 -4.12
N LEU A 27 11.26 1.85 -5.01
CA LEU A 27 11.54 0.41 -4.96
C LEU A 27 12.30 -0.01 -3.69
N PHE A 28 13.31 0.76 -3.31
CA PHE A 28 14.20 0.46 -2.18
C PHE A 28 13.87 1.24 -0.90
N PHE A 29 12.69 1.87 -0.82
CA PHE A 29 12.25 2.65 0.35
C PHE A 29 13.26 3.71 0.82
N ARG A 30 14.11 4.21 -0.09
CA ARG A 30 15.16 5.19 0.24
C ARG A 30 14.64 6.48 0.85
N TRP A 31 13.40 6.84 0.55
CA TRP A 31 12.70 7.97 1.14
C TRP A 31 12.53 7.84 2.67
N MET A 32 12.61 6.62 3.20
CA MET A 32 12.47 6.32 4.62
C MET A 32 13.79 6.47 5.40
N ASN A 33 14.94 6.57 4.70
CA ASN A 33 16.26 6.61 5.34
C ASN A 33 16.44 7.76 6.32
N SER A 34 15.80 8.93 6.06
CA SER A 34 15.91 10.07 6.98
C SER A 34 15.21 9.78 8.32
N VAL A 35 14.05 9.13 8.29
CA VAL A 35 13.31 8.73 9.51
C VAL A 35 14.09 7.66 10.26
N LEU A 36 14.61 6.66 9.55
CA LEU A 36 15.41 5.57 10.15
C LEU A 36 16.68 6.11 10.79
N ARG A 37 17.37 7.06 10.14
CA ARG A 37 18.58 7.68 10.72
C ARG A 37 18.27 8.45 11.99
N THR A 38 17.20 9.25 12.00
CA THR A 38 16.77 9.95 13.21
C THR A 38 16.39 8.98 14.33
N GLY A 39 15.70 7.87 13.99
CA GLY A 39 15.33 6.83 14.96
C GLY A 39 16.53 6.07 15.54
N ASN A 40 17.64 5.99 14.81
CA ASN A 40 18.89 5.42 15.31
C ASN A 40 19.65 6.36 16.25
N GLU A 41 19.49 7.67 16.09
CA GLU A 41 20.15 8.70 16.91
C GLU A 41 19.36 9.02 18.19
N ARG A 42 18.02 8.97 18.13
CA ARG A 42 17.10 9.26 19.25
C ARG A 42 15.71 8.67 19.05
N SER A 43 14.91 8.62 20.10
CA SER A 43 13.47 8.26 20.01
C SER A 43 12.76 9.16 19.02
N LEU A 44 11.91 8.57 18.19
CA LEU A 44 11.08 9.30 17.23
C LEU A 44 9.95 10.03 17.94
N GLU A 45 9.81 11.32 17.68
CA GLU A 45 8.69 12.14 18.10
C GLU A 45 7.70 12.34 16.94
N GLU A 46 6.46 12.75 17.24
CA GLU A 46 5.41 12.97 16.23
C GLU A 46 5.83 13.95 15.13
N LYS A 47 6.66 14.94 15.46
CA LYS A 47 7.22 15.91 14.50
C LYS A 47 8.24 15.34 13.49
N ASP A 48 8.76 14.13 13.76
CA ASP A 48 9.75 13.47 12.91
C ASP A 48 9.09 12.63 11.80
N PHE A 49 7.78 12.38 11.94
CA PHE A 49 7.03 11.69 10.91
C PHE A 49 6.68 12.62 9.75
N LEU A 50 6.69 12.05 8.55
CA LEU A 50 6.29 12.76 7.35
C LEU A 50 4.82 13.21 7.46
N PRO A 51 4.50 14.45 7.08
CA PRO A 51 3.13 14.92 7.09
C PRO A 51 2.26 14.07 6.18
N LEU A 52 1.11 13.68 6.69
CA LEU A 52 0.16 12.84 5.97
C LEU A 52 -0.40 13.62 4.76
N ALA A 53 -0.38 13.01 3.58
CA ALA A 53 -0.99 13.60 2.39
C ALA A 53 -2.48 13.90 2.65
N LYS A 54 -2.98 15.05 2.19
CA LYS A 54 -4.36 15.51 2.40
C LYS A 54 -5.40 14.46 2.04
N GLU A 55 -5.15 13.68 0.99
CA GLU A 55 -6.00 12.59 0.51
C GLU A 55 -6.03 11.36 1.44
N SER A 56 -5.05 11.22 2.34
CA SER A 56 -4.93 10.13 3.31
C SER A 56 -5.42 10.52 4.70
N THR A 57 -5.88 11.76 4.91
CA THR A 57 -6.45 12.18 6.20
C THR A 57 -7.75 11.46 6.49
N SER A 58 -7.97 11.07 7.75
CA SER A 58 -9.19 10.38 8.19
C SER A 58 -10.45 11.16 7.82
N HIS A 59 -10.43 12.49 7.95
CA HIS A 59 -11.55 13.35 7.58
C HIS A 59 -11.92 13.25 6.10
N TYR A 60 -10.92 13.32 5.20
CA TYR A 60 -11.14 13.21 3.75
C TYR A 60 -11.68 11.83 3.36
N LEU A 61 -11.06 10.77 3.90
CA LEU A 61 -11.45 9.40 3.62
C LEU A 61 -12.88 9.09 4.11
N THR A 62 -13.23 9.55 5.31
CA THR A 62 -14.57 9.41 5.88
C THR A 62 -15.62 10.18 5.07
N LYS A 63 -15.32 11.43 4.65
CA LYS A 63 -16.21 12.24 3.80
C LYS A 63 -16.46 11.57 2.45
N ARG A 64 -15.40 11.02 1.83
CA ARG A 64 -15.48 10.30 0.55
C ARG A 64 -16.33 9.03 0.68
N LEU A 65 -16.09 8.20 1.71
CA LEU A 65 -16.87 6.99 1.94
C LEU A 65 -18.33 7.31 2.24
N LYS A 66 -18.61 8.34 3.08
CA LYS A 66 -19.97 8.80 3.39
C LYS A 66 -20.72 9.23 2.14
N LYS A 67 -20.07 9.96 1.21
CA LYS A 67 -20.69 10.33 -0.07
C LYS A 67 -21.08 9.08 -0.86
N LYS A 68 -20.16 8.13 -1.05
CA LYS A 68 -20.44 6.88 -1.78
C LYS A 68 -21.50 6.00 -1.13
N TRP A 69 -21.57 6.01 0.19
CA TRP A 69 -22.62 5.33 0.94
C TRP A 69 -23.98 5.96 0.73
N ASN A 70 -24.07 7.29 0.75
CA ASN A 70 -25.32 8.00 0.48
C ASN A 70 -25.79 7.80 -0.96
N ASP A 71 -24.86 7.81 -1.93
CA ASP A 71 -25.15 7.52 -3.35
C ASP A 71 -25.72 6.09 -3.50
N GLU A 72 -25.17 5.10 -2.79
CA GLU A 72 -25.69 3.72 -2.83
C GLU A 72 -27.08 3.60 -2.20
N LYS A 73 -27.34 4.29 -1.07
CA LYS A 73 -28.67 4.35 -0.46
C LYS A 73 -29.69 4.99 -1.41
N ALA A 74 -29.36 6.12 -2.00
CA ALA A 74 -30.23 6.81 -2.95
C ALA A 74 -30.55 5.93 -4.18
N ARG A 75 -29.55 5.19 -4.67
CA ARG A 75 -29.72 4.24 -5.76
C ARG A 75 -30.66 3.10 -5.38
N CYS A 76 -30.48 2.51 -4.21
CA CYS A 76 -31.35 1.42 -3.74
C CYS A 76 -32.79 1.88 -3.56
N ASN A 77 -33.01 3.08 -3.03
CA ASN A 77 -34.34 3.67 -2.87
C ASN A 77 -35.02 3.94 -4.24
N LYS A 78 -34.26 4.46 -5.22
CA LYS A 78 -34.78 4.78 -6.55
C LYS A 78 -35.26 3.54 -7.34
N TYR A 79 -34.53 2.42 -7.18
CA TYR A 79 -34.83 1.19 -7.94
C TYR A 79 -35.61 0.15 -7.13
N ASN A 80 -36.19 0.52 -5.97
CA ASN A 80 -36.89 -0.41 -5.05
C ASN A 80 -36.12 -1.73 -4.84
N SER A 81 -34.79 -1.65 -4.91
CA SER A 81 -33.87 -2.78 -4.94
C SER A 81 -33.47 -3.16 -3.51
N LYS A 82 -32.91 -4.37 -3.39
CA LYS A 82 -32.39 -4.97 -2.16
C LYS A 82 -31.63 -3.98 -1.26
N LYS A 83 -31.56 -4.25 0.04
CA LYS A 83 -30.85 -3.46 1.08
C LYS A 83 -29.48 -2.94 0.59
N PRO A 84 -29.10 -1.69 0.87
CA PRO A 84 -27.83 -1.12 0.44
C PRO A 84 -26.65 -1.91 1.02
N LYS A 85 -25.65 -2.22 0.17
CA LYS A 85 -24.49 -3.05 0.55
C LYS A 85 -23.26 -2.17 0.78
N LEU A 86 -22.76 -2.14 2.01
CA LEU A 86 -21.61 -1.32 2.40
C LEU A 86 -20.34 -1.66 1.60
N TRP A 87 -20.10 -2.94 1.32
CA TRP A 87 -18.91 -3.38 0.58
C TRP A 87 -18.84 -2.76 -0.84
N LYS A 88 -19.97 -2.57 -1.51
CA LYS A 88 -20.03 -1.90 -2.83
C LYS A 88 -19.59 -0.43 -2.75
N SER A 89 -20.03 0.26 -1.70
CA SER A 89 -19.62 1.66 -1.45
C SER A 89 -18.14 1.74 -1.12
N LEU A 90 -17.64 0.75 -0.39
CA LEU A 90 -16.22 0.63 -0.03
C LEU A 90 -15.35 0.44 -1.28
N LEU A 91 -15.69 -0.53 -2.14
CA LEU A 91 -14.98 -0.75 -3.40
C LEU A 91 -15.00 0.49 -4.31
N LYS A 92 -16.13 1.17 -4.41
CA LYS A 92 -16.23 2.43 -5.17
C LYS A 92 -15.46 3.60 -4.53
N SER A 93 -15.14 3.51 -3.25
CA SER A 93 -14.33 4.51 -2.56
C SER A 93 -12.83 4.32 -2.80
N ILE A 94 -12.38 3.12 -3.18
CA ILE A 94 -10.99 2.83 -3.50
C ILE A 94 -10.67 3.37 -4.89
N PRO A 95 -9.56 4.12 -5.07
CA PRO A 95 -9.13 4.51 -6.40
C PRO A 95 -8.71 3.28 -7.21
N LEU A 96 -9.20 3.17 -8.43
CA LEU A 96 -8.92 2.04 -9.32
C LEU A 96 -7.41 1.82 -9.53
N TYR A 97 -6.66 2.91 -9.56
CA TYR A 97 -5.20 2.87 -9.69
C TYR A 97 -4.52 2.09 -8.56
N ASP A 98 -4.92 2.30 -7.28
CA ASP A 98 -4.34 1.58 -6.15
C ASP A 98 -4.64 0.07 -6.27
N LEU A 99 -5.86 -0.29 -6.68
CA LEU A 99 -6.27 -1.67 -6.88
C LEU A 99 -5.47 -2.35 -8.02
N MET A 100 -5.39 -1.71 -9.18
CA MET A 100 -4.61 -2.23 -10.33
C MET A 100 -3.14 -2.37 -10.01
N SER A 101 -2.59 -1.44 -9.22
CA SER A 101 -1.20 -1.48 -8.77
C SER A 101 -0.92 -2.67 -7.84
N ILE A 102 -1.85 -3.01 -6.94
CA ILE A 102 -1.76 -4.18 -6.06
C ILE A 102 -1.84 -5.47 -6.89
N ILE A 103 -2.81 -5.56 -7.81
CA ILE A 103 -2.97 -6.72 -8.68
C ILE A 103 -1.71 -6.96 -9.53
N SER A 104 -1.17 -5.91 -10.15
CA SER A 104 0.04 -5.99 -10.97
C SER A 104 1.25 -6.52 -10.18
N THR A 105 1.47 -6.00 -8.97
CA THR A 105 2.59 -6.49 -8.12
C THR A 105 2.35 -7.90 -7.58
N SER A 106 1.10 -8.28 -7.31
CA SER A 106 0.74 -9.66 -6.93
C SER A 106 1.00 -10.66 -8.07
N VAL A 107 0.61 -10.31 -9.28
CA VAL A 107 0.87 -11.14 -10.48
C VAL A 107 2.39 -11.28 -10.70
N LEU A 108 3.14 -10.18 -10.62
CA LEU A 108 4.60 -10.23 -10.76
C LEU A 108 5.24 -11.16 -9.72
N TYR A 109 4.84 -11.03 -8.44
CA TYR A 109 5.31 -11.91 -7.37
C TYR A 109 4.96 -13.38 -7.66
N SER A 110 3.74 -13.67 -8.09
CA SER A 110 3.31 -15.05 -8.40
C SER A 110 4.12 -15.64 -9.56
N LEU A 111 4.41 -14.84 -10.59
CA LEU A 111 5.25 -15.29 -11.72
C LEU A 111 6.67 -15.64 -11.27
N THR A 112 7.30 -14.83 -10.41
CA THR A 112 8.64 -15.13 -9.88
C THR A 112 8.64 -16.41 -9.05
N ARG A 113 7.58 -16.70 -8.30
CA ARG A 113 7.42 -17.95 -7.52
C ARG A 113 7.26 -19.18 -8.41
N LEU A 114 6.53 -19.06 -9.51
CA LEU A 114 6.37 -20.15 -10.48
C LEU A 114 7.66 -20.40 -11.30
N LEU A 115 8.40 -19.34 -11.61
CA LEU A 115 9.64 -19.45 -12.37
C LEU A 115 10.77 -20.10 -11.57
N GLN A 116 10.77 -19.96 -10.23
CA GLN A 116 11.83 -20.46 -9.37
C GLN A 116 12.05 -21.98 -9.45
N PRO A 117 11.01 -22.86 -9.35
CA PRO A 117 11.19 -24.30 -9.50
C PRO A 117 11.59 -24.71 -10.92
N LEU A 118 11.15 -23.97 -11.94
CA LEU A 118 11.55 -24.22 -13.34
C LEU A 118 13.05 -23.97 -13.53
N LEU A 119 13.56 -22.83 -13.04
CA LEU A 119 15.00 -22.52 -13.09
C LEU A 119 15.82 -23.52 -12.30
N LEU A 120 15.33 -23.97 -11.14
CA LEU A 120 15.99 -25.01 -10.35
C LEU A 120 16.05 -26.34 -11.11
N GLY A 121 14.98 -26.76 -11.77
CA GLY A 121 14.95 -27.97 -12.60
C GLY A 121 15.92 -27.88 -13.78
N CYS A 122 16.01 -26.74 -14.45
CA CYS A 122 16.99 -26.52 -15.54
C CYS A 122 18.43 -26.56 -15.01
N LEU A 123 18.69 -25.92 -13.85
CA LEU A 123 20.00 -25.94 -13.21
C LEU A 123 20.42 -27.37 -12.84
N THR A 124 19.51 -28.14 -12.22
CA THR A 124 19.77 -29.53 -11.83
C THR A 124 20.10 -30.40 -13.07
N LYS A 125 19.32 -30.27 -14.15
CA LYS A 125 19.61 -30.98 -15.43
C LYS A 125 20.96 -30.59 -15.98
N ALA A 126 21.33 -29.31 -15.98
CA ALA A 126 22.61 -28.83 -16.47
C ALA A 126 23.80 -29.33 -15.64
N LEU A 127 23.62 -29.54 -14.34
CA LEU A 127 24.66 -30.08 -13.46
C LEU A 127 24.80 -31.61 -13.57
N MET A 128 23.72 -32.31 -13.88
CA MET A 128 23.71 -33.77 -14.02
C MET A 128 24.14 -34.24 -15.45
N SER A 129 24.19 -33.36 -16.44
CA SER A 129 24.69 -33.70 -17.77
C SER A 129 26.21 -33.89 -17.69
N GLU A 130 26.69 -35.09 -18.07
CA GLU A 130 28.13 -35.47 -18.09
C GLU A 130 28.93 -34.74 -19.17
N GLU A 131 28.27 -34.03 -20.09
CA GLU A 131 28.93 -33.18 -21.07
C GLU A 131 29.57 -31.96 -20.42
N ARG A 132 30.83 -32.09 -20.07
CA ARG A 132 31.75 -31.11 -19.49
C ARG A 132 31.88 -29.79 -20.27
N GLN A 133 31.13 -29.63 -21.36
CA GLN A 133 31.34 -28.58 -22.36
C GLN A 133 30.54 -27.31 -22.10
N ASN A 134 29.55 -27.28 -21.17
CA ASN A 134 28.69 -26.11 -20.99
C ASN A 134 28.57 -25.60 -19.54
N ASN A 135 29.70 -25.42 -18.86
CA ASN A 135 29.72 -24.75 -17.53
C ASN A 135 29.05 -23.37 -17.56
N TYR A 136 29.12 -22.65 -18.70
CA TYR A 136 28.47 -21.33 -18.87
C TYR A 136 26.95 -21.38 -18.75
N LEU A 137 26.28 -22.44 -19.17
CA LEU A 137 24.83 -22.62 -19.04
C LEU A 137 24.43 -22.80 -17.57
N SER A 138 25.19 -23.61 -16.83
CA SER A 138 24.94 -23.80 -15.37
C SER A 138 25.12 -22.51 -14.58
N TYR A 139 26.15 -21.72 -14.88
CA TYR A 139 26.33 -20.39 -14.29
C TYR A 139 25.20 -19.44 -14.70
N GLY A 140 24.73 -19.49 -15.94
CA GLY A 140 23.59 -18.71 -16.41
C GLY A 140 22.31 -19.01 -15.63
N TYR A 141 21.99 -20.29 -15.41
CA TYR A 141 20.81 -20.68 -14.63
C TYR A 141 20.95 -20.30 -13.16
N ALA A 142 22.13 -20.45 -12.56
CA ALA A 142 22.40 -20.04 -11.20
C ALA A 142 22.23 -18.51 -11.01
N LEU A 143 22.79 -17.72 -11.93
CA LEU A 143 22.62 -16.26 -11.93
C LEU A 143 21.17 -15.88 -12.13
N GLY A 144 20.47 -16.52 -13.07
CA GLY A 144 19.04 -16.30 -13.32
C GLY A 144 18.18 -16.60 -12.10
N MET A 145 18.49 -17.66 -11.34
CA MET A 145 17.82 -18.01 -10.10
C MET A 145 18.04 -16.95 -9.03
N GLY A 146 19.27 -16.45 -8.87
CA GLY A 146 19.58 -15.35 -7.94
C GLY A 146 18.84 -14.05 -8.32
N ALA A 147 18.86 -13.69 -9.59
CA ALA A 147 18.13 -12.50 -10.09
C ALA A 147 16.62 -12.63 -9.89
N ASN A 148 16.04 -13.81 -10.17
CA ASN A 148 14.63 -14.08 -9.93
C ASN A 148 14.25 -13.98 -8.45
N ALA A 149 15.11 -14.48 -7.54
CA ALA A 149 14.90 -14.37 -6.10
C ALA A 149 14.89 -12.91 -5.63
N LEU A 150 15.83 -12.09 -6.10
CA LEU A 150 15.87 -10.65 -5.82
C LEU A 150 14.60 -9.94 -6.34
N LEU A 151 14.19 -10.23 -7.56
CA LEU A 151 12.99 -9.66 -8.17
C LEU A 151 11.73 -10.05 -7.39
N GLY A 152 11.64 -11.31 -6.96
CA GLY A 152 10.56 -11.81 -6.13
C GLY A 152 10.52 -11.15 -4.76
N CYS A 153 11.67 -10.90 -4.13
CA CYS A 153 11.77 -10.19 -2.87
C CYS A 153 11.26 -8.75 -2.99
N ILE A 154 11.71 -8.02 -4.01
CA ILE A 154 11.25 -6.64 -4.29
C ILE A 154 9.74 -6.61 -4.55
N ALA A 155 9.23 -7.54 -5.38
CA ALA A 155 7.80 -7.63 -5.69
C ALA A 155 6.95 -7.90 -4.44
N LEU A 156 7.40 -8.81 -3.57
CA LEU A 156 6.74 -9.13 -2.30
C LEU A 156 6.65 -7.92 -1.38
N HIS A 157 7.75 -7.21 -1.17
CA HIS A 157 7.78 -6.03 -0.30
C HIS A 157 6.93 -4.89 -0.86
N GLN A 158 6.95 -4.66 -2.16
CA GLN A 158 6.09 -3.66 -2.81
C GLN A 158 4.61 -4.02 -2.72
N TYR A 159 4.26 -5.29 -2.88
CA TYR A 159 2.91 -5.80 -2.71
C TYR A 159 2.42 -5.59 -1.28
N GLY A 160 3.19 -6.04 -0.28
CA GLY A 160 2.87 -5.90 1.15
C GLY A 160 2.63 -4.45 1.55
N TRP A 161 3.56 -3.55 1.20
CA TRP A 161 3.44 -2.13 1.51
C TRP A 161 2.16 -1.48 0.92
N ARG A 162 1.81 -1.83 -0.32
CA ARG A 162 0.60 -1.31 -0.96
C ARG A 162 -0.68 -1.83 -0.32
N CYS A 163 -0.70 -3.12 0.05
CA CYS A 163 -1.82 -3.73 0.77
C CYS A 163 -2.03 -3.08 2.13
N GLU A 164 -0.96 -2.90 2.91
CA GLU A 164 -1.03 -2.25 4.22
C GLU A 164 -1.53 -0.81 4.12
N ARG A 165 -0.98 -0.05 3.18
CA ARG A 165 -1.42 1.33 2.93
C ARG A 165 -2.90 1.40 2.61
N LEU A 166 -3.43 0.50 1.77
CA LEU A 166 -4.84 0.43 1.44
C LEU A 166 -5.67 0.01 2.65
N SER A 167 -5.22 -0.97 3.43
CA SER A 167 -5.87 -1.45 4.65
C SER A 167 -6.03 -0.34 5.68
N ILE A 168 -4.97 0.42 5.95
CA ILE A 168 -5.00 1.57 6.87
C ILE A 168 -6.01 2.63 6.40
N ARG A 169 -6.04 2.96 5.11
CA ARG A 169 -7.00 3.91 4.54
C ARG A 169 -8.45 3.46 4.71
N ILE A 170 -8.74 2.19 4.41
CA ILE A 170 -10.08 1.60 4.57
C ILE A 170 -10.49 1.58 6.03
N SER A 171 -9.61 1.10 6.92
CA SER A 171 -9.86 1.05 8.36
C SER A 171 -10.14 2.45 8.95
N SER A 172 -9.34 3.44 8.57
CA SER A 172 -9.53 4.83 8.99
C SER A 172 -10.86 5.41 8.52
N ALA A 173 -11.25 5.15 7.26
CA ALA A 173 -12.53 5.60 6.71
C ALA A 173 -13.73 4.96 7.43
N LEU A 174 -13.66 3.65 7.72
CA LEU A 174 -14.71 2.92 8.42
C LEU A 174 -14.85 3.38 9.88
N LYS A 175 -13.73 3.49 10.61
CA LYS A 175 -13.72 4.00 11.99
C LYS A 175 -14.34 5.40 12.05
N GLY A 176 -13.97 6.30 11.13
CA GLY A 176 -14.54 7.63 11.05
C GLY A 176 -16.05 7.62 10.77
N LEU A 177 -16.54 6.72 9.88
CA LEU A 177 -17.97 6.60 9.58
C LEU A 177 -18.77 6.10 10.79
N VAL A 178 -18.25 5.09 11.49
CA VAL A 178 -18.86 4.56 12.73
C VAL A 178 -18.92 5.65 13.81
N TYR A 179 -17.81 6.35 14.04
CA TYR A 179 -17.76 7.44 15.01
C TYR A 179 -18.80 8.52 14.72
N LEU A 180 -18.93 8.96 13.47
CA LEU A 180 -19.94 9.95 13.08
C LEU A 180 -21.37 9.45 13.31
N LYS A 181 -21.64 8.16 13.14
CA LYS A 181 -22.96 7.57 13.41
C LYS A 181 -23.26 7.57 14.89
N VAL A 182 -22.35 7.02 15.70
CA VAL A 182 -22.50 6.95 17.17
C VAL A 182 -22.68 8.35 17.79
N SER A 183 -21.87 9.33 17.36
CA SER A 183 -21.98 10.71 17.82
C SER A 183 -23.34 11.33 17.50
N LYS A 184 -23.91 11.06 16.33
CA LYS A 184 -25.25 11.53 15.96
C LYS A 184 -26.36 10.85 16.77
N ASP A 185 -26.26 9.57 17.00
CA ASP A 185 -27.24 8.81 17.76
C ASP A 185 -27.22 9.27 19.23
N LYS A 186 -26.03 9.51 19.81
CA LYS A 186 -25.88 10.10 21.15
C LYS A 186 -26.53 11.49 21.25
N ALA A 187 -26.26 12.36 20.26
CA ALA A 187 -26.85 13.70 20.24
C ALA A 187 -28.39 13.67 20.17
N ARG A 188 -28.98 12.74 19.42
CA ARG A 188 -30.43 12.53 19.35
C ARG A 188 -31.01 12.05 20.69
N CYS A 189 -30.35 11.09 21.35
CA CYS A 189 -30.77 10.61 22.64
C CYS A 189 -30.77 11.75 23.70
N MET A 190 -29.76 12.59 23.68
CA MET A 190 -29.68 13.74 24.61
C MET A 190 -30.75 14.80 24.31
N SER A 191 -31.04 15.07 23.02
CA SER A 191 -32.10 15.99 22.63
C SER A 191 -33.51 15.51 22.99
N ASN A 192 -33.74 14.18 23.03
CA ASN A 192 -35.03 13.62 23.42
C ASN A 192 -35.24 13.52 24.96
N HIS A 193 -34.20 13.72 25.74
CA HIS A 193 -34.23 13.70 27.22
C HIS A 193 -34.09 15.09 27.86
N SER A 194 -34.06 16.14 27.07
CA SER A 194 -34.16 17.50 27.59
C SER A 194 -35.67 17.87 27.74
N PRO A 195 -36.18 18.15 28.96
CA PRO A 195 -37.54 18.48 29.19
C PRO A 195 -37.96 19.81 28.55
#